data_9eec3175d8f84cb11ec6096f2ef5b35a
#
_entry.id   9eec3175d8f84cb11ec6096f2ef5b35a
#
_cell.length_a   1.000
_cell.length_b   1.000
_cell.length_c   1.000
_cell.angle_alpha   90.00
_cell.angle_beta   90.00
_cell.angle_gamma   90.00
#
_symmetry.space_group_name_H-M   'P 1'
#
loop_
_entity.id
_entity.type
_entity.pdbx_description
1 polymer ?
#
loop_
_entity_poly.entity_id
_entity_poly.type
_entity_poly.pdbx_seq_one_letter_code
_entity_poly.pdbx_strand_id
1 'polypeptide(L)'
;MEYKEIIAEVPNLFQVIPLTVFRKTEGVVFDLVNMDHLPKIDGIDRVIHDENALSPGSIGEVKRPWYMHPHQEDNLLVLNGTRHVDLYTPEHGKIESFEISPHKIKRNGELIYDGGVVLSTSVNVFHRIRTGSKGSASLNFAVRHPKFDMKTNFNIYKLDTNTDQYEVIRKGFKDQN
;
A
#
# COMPACT_ATOMS: atom_id res chain seq x y z
N MET A 1 26.30 -7.44 -7.08
CA MET A 1 25.39 -6.30 -7.38
C MET A 1 25.14 -5.61 -6.08
N GLU A 2 25.26 -4.29 -6.04
CA GLU A 2 24.98 -3.50 -4.85
C GLU A 2 23.51 -3.06 -4.89
N TYR A 3 22.76 -3.43 -3.86
CA TYR A 3 21.36 -3.01 -3.72
C TYR A 3 21.29 -1.60 -3.14
N LYS A 4 20.26 -0.87 -3.53
CA LYS A 4 19.97 0.44 -2.94
C LYS A 4 19.39 0.28 -1.53
N GLU A 5 19.76 1.19 -0.64
CA GLU A 5 19.24 1.27 0.71
C GLU A 5 17.77 1.73 0.73
N ILE A 6 17.05 1.42 1.81
CA ILE A 6 15.68 1.91 2.07
C ILE A 6 15.66 3.44 1.99
N ILE A 7 14.73 3.99 1.22
CA ILE A 7 14.61 5.44 0.97
C ILE A 7 14.03 6.18 2.17
N ALA A 8 13.03 5.58 2.79
CA ALA A 8 12.36 6.14 3.96
C ALA A 8 11.66 5.03 4.73
N GLU A 9 11.61 5.16 6.04
CA GLU A 9 10.84 4.25 6.90
C GLU A 9 10.29 4.97 8.13
N VAL A 10 9.19 4.44 8.64
CA VAL A 10 8.68 4.68 9.99
C VAL A 10 8.34 3.31 10.56
N PRO A 11 9.00 2.91 11.67
CA PRO A 11 8.75 1.61 12.30
C PRO A 11 7.26 1.37 12.57
N ASN A 12 6.77 0.16 12.33
CA ASN A 12 5.38 -0.26 12.48
C ASN A 12 4.36 0.51 11.61
N LEU A 13 4.82 1.29 10.62
CA LEU A 13 3.95 2.01 9.71
C LEU A 13 4.28 1.67 8.26
N PHE A 14 5.47 2.04 7.77
CA PHE A 14 5.85 1.77 6.38
C PHE A 14 7.36 1.71 6.17
N GLN A 15 7.74 1.09 5.02
CA GLN A 15 9.06 1.22 4.40
C GLN A 15 8.90 1.52 2.91
N VAL A 16 9.76 2.36 2.36
CA VAL A 16 9.90 2.62 0.92
C VAL A 16 11.15 1.92 0.43
N ILE A 17 10.96 0.79 -0.22
CA ILE A 17 12.02 -0.10 -0.71
C ILE A 17 12.27 0.19 -2.18
N PRO A 18 13.44 0.72 -2.59
CA PRO A 18 13.71 1.04 -3.98
C PRO A 18 13.97 -0.21 -4.81
N LEU A 19 13.54 -0.18 -6.08
CA LEU A 19 14.00 -1.14 -7.06
C LEU A 19 15.42 -0.77 -7.52
N THR A 20 16.27 -1.79 -7.68
CA THR A 20 17.63 -1.64 -8.16
C THR A 20 17.68 -2.06 -9.64
N VAL A 21 18.05 -1.13 -10.52
CA VAL A 21 18.26 -1.44 -11.94
C VAL A 21 19.55 -2.25 -12.06
N PHE A 22 19.43 -3.46 -12.60
CA PHE A 22 20.58 -4.33 -12.83
C PHE A 22 20.96 -4.48 -14.31
N ARG A 23 20.04 -4.12 -15.20
CA ARG A 23 20.28 -4.16 -16.66
C ARG A 23 19.45 -3.09 -17.35
N LYS A 24 20.02 -2.46 -18.35
CA LYS A 24 19.35 -1.52 -19.24
C LYS A 24 19.78 -1.76 -20.67
N THR A 25 18.81 -1.89 -21.57
CA THR A 25 18.99 -1.92 -23.03
C THR A 25 18.15 -0.82 -23.66
N GLU A 26 18.25 -0.60 -24.96
CA GLU A 26 17.43 0.40 -25.63
C GLU A 26 15.93 0.09 -25.45
N GLY A 27 15.20 1.05 -24.87
CA GLY A 27 13.76 0.92 -24.61
C GLY A 27 13.36 -0.05 -23.49
N VAL A 28 14.32 -0.72 -22.80
CA VAL A 28 14.01 -1.72 -21.76
C VAL A 28 14.86 -1.52 -20.51
N VAL A 29 14.21 -1.49 -19.35
CA VAL A 29 14.84 -1.46 -18.04
C VAL A 29 14.48 -2.73 -17.28
N PHE A 30 15.50 -3.36 -16.71
CA PHE A 30 15.34 -4.49 -15.80
C PHE A 30 15.74 -4.05 -14.39
N ASP A 31 14.81 -4.10 -13.49
CA ASP A 31 15.03 -3.81 -12.08
C ASP A 31 14.47 -4.92 -11.18
N LEU A 32 14.90 -4.93 -9.95
CA LEU A 32 14.46 -5.90 -8.96
C LEU A 32 14.45 -5.29 -7.57
N VAL A 33 13.66 -5.89 -6.69
CA VAL A 33 13.65 -5.58 -5.25
C VAL A 33 14.71 -6.41 -4.53
N ASN A 34 15.36 -5.85 -3.51
CA ASN A 34 16.21 -6.63 -2.61
C ASN A 34 15.32 -7.54 -1.73
N MET A 35 15.45 -8.84 -1.93
CA MET A 35 14.65 -9.83 -1.21
C MET A 35 14.96 -9.94 0.28
N ASP A 36 16.06 -9.36 0.76
CA ASP A 36 16.32 -9.25 2.20
C ASP A 36 15.28 -8.36 2.91
N HIS A 37 14.64 -7.44 2.16
CA HIS A 37 13.54 -6.61 2.66
C HIS A 37 12.16 -7.26 2.49
N LEU A 38 12.07 -8.34 1.71
CA LEU A 38 10.85 -9.14 1.49
C LEU A 38 11.13 -10.63 1.67
N PRO A 39 11.55 -11.05 2.88
CA PRO A 39 12.08 -12.41 3.09
C PRO A 39 11.01 -13.49 2.97
N LYS A 40 9.73 -13.10 2.96
CA LYS A 40 8.59 -13.99 2.88
C LYS A 40 7.49 -13.37 2.00
N ILE A 41 6.87 -14.20 1.19
CA ILE A 41 5.68 -13.85 0.39
C ILE A 41 4.70 -15.03 0.49
N ASP A 42 3.54 -14.80 1.12
CA ASP A 42 2.51 -15.83 1.30
C ASP A 42 1.39 -15.72 0.27
N GLY A 43 1.32 -14.62 -0.46
CA GLY A 43 0.36 -14.39 -1.52
C GLY A 43 0.78 -13.26 -2.46
N ILE A 44 0.29 -13.32 -3.69
CA ILE A 44 0.47 -12.27 -4.69
C ILE A 44 -0.91 -11.85 -5.17
N ASP A 45 -1.31 -10.63 -4.83
CA ASP A 45 -2.59 -10.08 -5.23
C ASP A 45 -2.39 -9.15 -6.43
N ARG A 46 -3.12 -9.40 -7.52
CA ARG A 46 -3.22 -8.46 -8.62
C ARG A 46 -4.40 -7.54 -8.39
N VAL A 47 -4.16 -6.25 -8.28
CA VAL A 47 -5.20 -5.26 -8.01
C VAL A 47 -5.30 -4.26 -9.16
N ILE A 48 -6.47 -4.21 -9.78
CA ILE A 48 -6.79 -3.29 -10.86
C ILE A 48 -7.82 -2.28 -10.34
N HIS A 49 -7.51 -1.01 -10.49
CA HIS A 49 -8.42 0.08 -10.19
C HIS A 49 -8.77 0.86 -11.45
N ASP A 50 -10.02 1.14 -11.65
CA ASP A 50 -10.49 2.06 -12.68
C ASP A 50 -10.03 3.49 -12.42
N GLU A 51 -10.28 4.39 -13.36
CA GLU A 51 -10.01 5.81 -13.20
C GLU A 51 -10.75 6.39 -11.98
N ASN A 52 -10.04 7.20 -11.19
CA ASN A 52 -10.56 7.88 -10.01
C ASN A 52 -11.24 6.95 -8.96
N ALA A 53 -10.95 5.66 -9.01
CA ALA A 53 -11.50 4.69 -8.07
C ALA A 53 -11.04 4.96 -6.62
N LEU A 54 -11.93 4.68 -5.67
CA LEU A 54 -11.66 4.73 -4.24
C LEU A 54 -11.63 3.30 -3.68
N SER A 55 -10.63 3.00 -2.86
CA SER A 55 -10.51 1.71 -2.18
C SER A 55 -10.10 1.93 -0.72
N PRO A 56 -10.99 1.65 0.25
CA PRO A 56 -12.38 1.24 0.07
C PRO A 56 -13.25 2.37 -0.54
N GLY A 57 -14.32 1.96 -1.23
CA GLY A 57 -15.37 2.87 -1.67
C GLY A 57 -16.19 3.41 -0.49
N SER A 58 -17.07 4.40 -0.74
CA SER A 58 -17.94 4.96 0.28
C SER A 58 -18.90 3.92 0.84
N ILE A 59 -19.13 3.94 2.15
CA ILE A 59 -20.08 3.06 2.86
C ILE A 59 -21.08 3.96 3.62
N GLY A 60 -22.33 3.99 3.19
CA GLY A 60 -23.35 4.89 3.76
C GLY A 60 -22.87 6.35 3.74
N GLU A 61 -22.88 7.01 4.88
CA GLU A 61 -22.42 8.40 5.02
C GLU A 61 -20.89 8.56 5.08
N VAL A 62 -20.14 7.46 5.22
CA VAL A 62 -18.67 7.50 5.31
C VAL A 62 -18.09 7.53 3.89
N LYS A 63 -17.64 8.70 3.46
CA LYS A 63 -17.15 8.95 2.10
C LYS A 63 -15.76 8.35 1.84
N ARG A 64 -14.91 8.30 2.85
CA ARG A 64 -13.51 7.88 2.75
C ARG A 64 -13.16 6.94 3.91
N PRO A 65 -13.76 5.71 3.95
CA PRO A 65 -13.42 4.72 4.96
C PRO A 65 -11.99 4.19 4.78
N TRP A 66 -11.58 3.31 5.68
CA TRP A 66 -10.25 2.75 5.74
C TRP A 66 -10.29 1.23 5.72
N TYR A 67 -9.27 0.61 5.12
CA TYR A 67 -8.88 -0.77 5.43
C TYR A 67 -7.90 -0.77 6.60
N MET A 68 -7.81 -1.90 7.27
CA MET A 68 -6.73 -2.23 8.19
C MET A 68 -6.62 -3.74 8.26
N HIS A 69 -5.41 -4.26 8.12
CA HIS A 69 -5.12 -5.68 8.15
C HIS A 69 -4.43 -6.05 9.46
N PRO A 70 -5.11 -6.78 10.39
CA PRO A 70 -4.50 -7.15 11.66
C PRO A 70 -3.45 -8.25 11.55
N HIS A 71 -3.47 -9.03 10.47
CA HIS A 71 -2.62 -10.22 10.28
C HIS A 71 -2.01 -10.33 8.89
N GLN A 72 -1.90 -9.23 8.16
CA GLN A 72 -1.25 -9.17 6.86
C GLN A 72 -0.47 -7.87 6.71
N GLU A 73 0.77 -7.99 6.24
CA GLU A 73 1.52 -6.87 5.70
C GLU A 73 1.33 -6.82 4.20
N ASP A 74 1.26 -5.61 3.66
CA ASP A 74 1.13 -5.37 2.24
C ASP A 74 2.42 -4.77 1.68
N ASN A 75 2.88 -5.30 0.55
CA ASN A 75 4.04 -4.82 -0.16
C ASN A 75 3.63 -4.45 -1.59
N LEU A 76 3.27 -3.18 -1.77
CA LEU A 76 2.65 -2.66 -2.96
C LEU A 76 3.68 -2.26 -4.02
N LEU A 77 3.62 -2.86 -5.21
CA LEU A 77 4.34 -2.48 -6.41
C LEU A 77 3.36 -1.97 -7.48
N VAL A 78 3.46 -0.70 -7.83
CA VAL A 78 2.64 -0.10 -8.90
C VAL A 78 3.29 -0.36 -10.25
N LEU A 79 2.55 -1.02 -11.15
CA LEU A 79 3.01 -1.38 -12.50
C LEU A 79 2.52 -0.43 -13.60
N ASN A 80 1.39 0.23 -13.35
CA ASN A 80 0.81 1.20 -14.29
C ASN A 80 -0.09 2.20 -13.56
N GLY A 81 -0.17 3.40 -14.09
CA GLY A 81 -0.99 4.47 -13.53
C GLY A 81 -0.42 5.08 -12.26
N THR A 82 -1.29 5.64 -11.43
CA THR A 82 -0.89 6.33 -10.18
C THR A 82 -1.81 5.94 -9.05
N ARG A 83 -1.23 5.63 -7.89
CA ARG A 83 -1.94 5.41 -6.63
C ARG A 83 -1.59 6.49 -5.62
N HIS A 84 -2.62 7.03 -5.01
CA HIS A 84 -2.52 7.88 -3.83
C HIS A 84 -2.91 7.02 -2.63
N VAL A 85 -1.97 6.79 -1.74
CA VAL A 85 -2.13 5.92 -0.55
C VAL A 85 -2.00 6.78 0.69
N ASP A 86 -3.03 6.78 1.53
CA ASP A 86 -2.97 7.36 2.87
C ASP A 86 -2.74 6.24 3.88
N LEU A 87 -1.80 6.42 4.79
CA LEU A 87 -1.48 5.52 5.89
C LEU A 87 -1.67 6.24 7.23
N TYR A 88 -2.16 5.52 8.24
CA TYR A 88 -2.35 6.06 9.58
C TYR A 88 -2.27 4.95 10.65
N THR A 89 -1.67 5.28 11.78
CA THR A 89 -1.83 4.54 13.04
C THR A 89 -2.03 5.52 14.19
N PRO A 90 -2.75 5.17 15.26
CA PRO A 90 -2.87 5.98 16.47
C PRO A 90 -1.50 6.33 17.08
N GLU A 91 -0.56 5.38 17.07
CA GLU A 91 0.80 5.60 17.59
C GLU A 91 1.55 6.69 16.82
N HIS A 92 1.40 6.74 15.49
CA HIS A 92 2.03 7.76 14.65
C HIS A 92 1.31 9.11 14.74
N GLY A 93 -0.02 9.09 14.91
CA GLY A 93 -0.87 10.26 15.19
C GLY A 93 -1.05 11.23 14.02
N LYS A 94 -0.59 10.90 12.82
CA LYS A 94 -0.78 11.71 11.60
C LYS A 94 -0.91 10.86 10.35
N ILE A 95 -1.55 11.41 9.32
CA ILE A 95 -1.66 10.75 8.01
C ILE A 95 -0.36 10.95 7.24
N GLU A 96 0.20 9.87 6.74
CA GLU A 96 1.25 9.88 5.73
C GLU A 96 0.63 9.61 4.37
N SER A 97 0.81 10.52 3.42
CA SER A 97 0.22 10.43 2.08
C SER A 97 1.31 10.17 1.04
N PHE A 98 1.10 9.14 0.23
CA PHE A 98 2.01 8.77 -0.85
C PHE A 98 1.33 8.91 -2.21
N GLU A 99 2.06 9.42 -3.20
CA GLU A 99 1.72 9.33 -4.61
C GLU A 99 2.74 8.43 -5.29
N ILE A 100 2.29 7.27 -5.79
CA ILE A 100 3.16 6.22 -6.31
C ILE A 100 2.80 5.93 -7.77
N SER A 101 3.81 5.94 -8.62
CA SER A 101 3.75 5.46 -10.01
C SER A 101 4.87 4.46 -10.27
N PRO A 102 4.93 3.81 -11.44
CA PRO A 102 6.03 2.90 -11.77
C PRO A 102 7.44 3.52 -11.71
N HIS A 103 7.52 4.86 -11.77
CA HIS A 103 8.79 5.56 -11.95
C HIS A 103 9.14 6.56 -10.86
N LYS A 104 8.25 6.80 -9.90
CA LYS A 104 8.52 7.74 -8.80
C LYS A 104 7.58 7.54 -7.63
N ILE A 105 8.02 8.00 -6.46
CA ILE A 105 7.20 8.13 -5.25
C ILE A 105 7.36 9.52 -4.65
N LYS A 106 6.22 10.11 -4.26
CA LYS A 106 6.17 11.31 -3.43
C LYS A 106 5.61 10.94 -2.06
N ARG A 107 6.06 11.63 -1.01
CA ARG A 107 5.52 11.56 0.35
C ARG A 107 5.09 12.96 0.77
N ASN A 108 3.82 13.12 1.18
CA ASN A 108 3.26 14.39 1.61
C ASN A 108 3.44 15.53 0.57
N GLY A 109 3.39 15.18 -0.72
CA GLY A 109 3.56 16.10 -1.85
C GLY A 109 4.99 16.28 -2.35
N GLU A 110 6.01 15.87 -1.58
CA GLU A 110 7.43 15.99 -1.93
C GLU A 110 7.93 14.74 -2.63
N LEU A 111 8.72 14.90 -3.72
CA LEU A 111 9.40 13.80 -4.38
C LEU A 111 10.50 13.25 -3.46
N ILE A 112 10.38 11.99 -3.04
CA ILE A 112 11.38 11.35 -2.20
C ILE A 112 12.27 10.37 -2.97
N TYR A 113 11.78 9.88 -4.14
CA TYR A 113 12.57 9.02 -5.00
C TYR A 113 12.07 9.05 -6.45
N ASP A 114 13.03 9.14 -7.40
CA ASP A 114 12.81 9.05 -8.84
C ASP A 114 13.25 7.66 -9.33
N GLY A 115 12.31 6.73 -9.34
CA GLY A 115 12.49 5.31 -9.66
C GLY A 115 11.37 4.44 -9.15
N GLY A 116 11.35 3.16 -9.55
CA GLY A 116 10.41 2.16 -9.05
C GLY A 116 10.64 1.83 -7.58
N VAL A 117 9.56 1.59 -6.85
CA VAL A 117 9.60 1.24 -5.41
C VAL A 117 8.55 0.20 -5.07
N VAL A 118 8.79 -0.52 -3.99
CA VAL A 118 7.75 -1.21 -3.21
C VAL A 118 7.45 -0.34 -1.98
N LEU A 119 6.17 -0.02 -1.76
CA LEU A 119 5.70 0.53 -0.49
C LEU A 119 5.26 -0.64 0.40
N SER A 120 6.04 -0.93 1.43
CA SER A 120 5.70 -1.92 2.45
C SER A 120 4.90 -1.24 3.57
N THR A 121 3.83 -1.90 4.00
CA THR A 121 2.91 -1.42 5.05
C THR A 121 2.75 -2.51 6.11
N SER A 122 3.01 -2.17 7.37
CA SER A 122 2.95 -3.11 8.50
C SER A 122 1.51 -3.54 8.83
N VAL A 123 1.36 -4.58 9.66
CA VAL A 123 0.04 -4.96 10.24
C VAL A 123 -0.54 -3.80 11.06
N ASN A 124 -1.86 -3.78 11.23
CA ASN A 124 -2.62 -2.78 11.99
C ASN A 124 -2.50 -1.34 11.47
N VAL A 125 -2.00 -1.13 10.27
CA VAL A 125 -1.98 0.18 9.63
C VAL A 125 -3.29 0.43 8.91
N PHE A 126 -3.98 1.50 9.27
CA PHE A 126 -5.11 1.98 8.49
C PHE A 126 -4.61 2.54 7.18
N HIS A 127 -5.20 2.07 6.08
CA HIS A 127 -4.83 2.54 4.75
C HIS A 127 -6.06 2.72 3.86
N ARG A 128 -5.95 3.63 2.92
CA ARG A 128 -6.95 3.87 1.88
C ARG A 128 -6.28 4.36 0.61
N ILE A 129 -6.86 4.03 -0.51
CA ILE A 129 -6.28 4.29 -1.83
C ILE A 129 -7.25 5.13 -2.66
N ARG A 130 -6.70 6.00 -3.48
CA ARG A 130 -7.36 6.65 -4.59
C ARG A 130 -6.46 6.54 -5.82
N THR A 131 -7.04 6.28 -6.97
CA THR A 131 -6.30 6.26 -8.24
C THR A 131 -6.38 7.59 -8.97
N GLY A 132 -5.43 7.80 -9.86
CA GLY A 132 -5.48 8.92 -10.80
C GLY A 132 -6.49 8.72 -11.93
N SER A 133 -6.56 9.68 -12.85
CA SER A 133 -7.48 9.71 -14.00
C SER A 133 -7.26 8.61 -15.04
N LYS A 134 -6.22 7.82 -14.92
CA LYS A 134 -5.91 6.69 -15.82
C LYS A 134 -6.04 5.33 -15.13
N GLY A 135 -6.62 5.31 -13.91
CA GLY A 135 -6.65 4.10 -13.11
C GLY A 135 -5.26 3.65 -12.65
N SER A 136 -5.14 2.39 -12.25
CA SER A 136 -3.85 1.78 -11.93
C SER A 136 -3.89 0.26 -11.95
N ALA A 137 -2.73 -0.34 -12.22
CA ALA A 137 -2.47 -1.76 -12.00
C ALA A 137 -1.30 -1.93 -11.02
N SER A 138 -1.43 -2.86 -10.09
CA SER A 138 -0.39 -3.16 -9.12
C SER A 138 -0.37 -4.64 -8.74
N LEU A 139 0.75 -5.05 -8.17
CA LEU A 139 0.88 -6.26 -7.39
C LEU A 139 1.03 -5.90 -5.91
N ASN A 140 0.46 -6.73 -5.06
CA ASN A 140 0.71 -6.74 -3.63
C ASN A 140 1.33 -8.08 -3.27
N PHE A 141 2.52 -8.05 -2.68
CA PHE A 141 3.19 -9.24 -2.14
C PHE A 141 2.83 -9.35 -0.66
N ALA A 142 1.79 -10.10 -0.37
CA ALA A 142 1.24 -10.22 0.97
C ALA A 142 2.11 -11.11 1.86
N VAL A 143 2.40 -10.65 3.07
CA VAL A 143 2.99 -11.45 4.16
C VAL A 143 1.92 -11.70 5.21
N ARG A 144 1.61 -12.98 5.45
CA ARG A 144 0.53 -13.38 6.36
C ARG A 144 1.10 -13.86 7.69
N HIS A 145 0.51 -13.36 8.77
CA HIS A 145 0.88 -13.68 10.14
C HIS A 145 -0.06 -14.71 10.75
N PRO A 146 0.29 -15.33 11.89
CA PRO A 146 -0.59 -16.24 12.62
C PRO A 146 -1.95 -15.59 12.89
N LYS A 147 -3.05 -16.36 12.78
CA LYS A 147 -4.44 -15.95 12.87
C LYS A 147 -4.98 -15.17 11.65
N PHE A 148 -4.22 -15.11 10.54
CA PHE A 148 -4.78 -14.58 9.30
C PHE A 148 -6.06 -15.34 8.92
N ASP A 149 -7.13 -14.60 8.65
CA ASP A 149 -8.40 -15.12 8.16
C ASP A 149 -8.93 -14.20 7.05
N MET A 150 -9.08 -14.74 5.87
CA MET A 150 -9.54 -14.01 4.69
C MET A 150 -10.86 -13.28 4.93
N LYS A 151 -11.77 -13.84 5.74
CA LYS A 151 -13.10 -13.27 6.01
C LYS A 151 -13.06 -12.00 6.85
N THR A 152 -12.05 -11.84 7.70
CA THR A 152 -11.96 -10.75 8.66
C THR A 152 -10.81 -9.79 8.39
N ASN A 153 -9.80 -10.23 7.64
CA ASN A 153 -8.61 -9.42 7.37
C ASN A 153 -8.90 -8.17 6.51
N PHE A 154 -9.98 -8.18 5.73
CA PHE A 154 -10.34 -7.09 4.82
C PHE A 154 -11.55 -6.28 5.30
N ASN A 155 -11.75 -6.17 6.60
CA ASN A 155 -12.80 -5.33 7.16
C ASN A 155 -12.59 -3.86 6.79
N ILE A 156 -13.71 -3.14 6.64
CA ILE A 156 -13.71 -1.71 6.35
C ILE A 156 -14.11 -0.95 7.62
N TYR A 157 -13.37 0.10 7.89
CA TYR A 157 -13.45 0.87 9.12
C TYR A 157 -13.83 2.33 8.87
N LYS A 158 -14.65 2.86 9.77
CA LYS A 158 -14.70 4.30 10.03
C LYS A 158 -13.63 4.59 11.08
N LEU A 159 -12.80 5.58 10.82
CA LEU A 159 -11.75 6.04 11.71
C LEU A 159 -11.85 7.56 11.82
N ASP A 160 -11.83 8.07 13.05
CA ASP A 160 -11.63 9.48 13.35
C ASP A 160 -10.17 9.69 13.80
N THR A 161 -9.37 10.29 12.94
CA THR A 161 -7.95 10.55 13.19
C THR A 161 -7.67 11.64 14.22
N ASN A 162 -8.68 12.33 14.75
CA ASN A 162 -8.52 13.29 15.83
C ASN A 162 -8.69 12.65 17.21
N THR A 163 -9.45 11.57 17.29
CA THR A 163 -9.78 10.89 18.54
C THR A 163 -9.26 9.47 18.60
N ASP A 164 -8.68 8.96 17.52
CA ASP A 164 -8.24 7.57 17.32
C ASP A 164 -9.34 6.52 17.45
N GLN A 165 -10.60 6.95 17.52
CA GLN A 165 -11.73 6.03 17.61
C GLN A 165 -12.02 5.42 16.25
N TYR A 166 -12.22 4.10 16.24
CA TYR A 166 -12.58 3.39 15.02
C TYR A 166 -13.58 2.27 15.29
N GLU A 167 -14.33 1.94 14.25
CA GLU A 167 -15.29 0.84 14.27
C GLU A 167 -15.36 0.15 12.90
N VAL A 168 -15.68 -1.15 12.90
CA VAL A 168 -15.96 -1.88 11.66
C VAL A 168 -17.33 -1.48 11.14
N ILE A 169 -17.40 -0.86 9.97
CA ILE A 169 -18.64 -0.48 9.30
C ILE A 169 -19.08 -1.47 8.22
N ARG A 170 -18.13 -2.32 7.74
CA ARG A 170 -18.42 -3.40 6.80
C ARG A 170 -17.45 -4.55 7.00
N LYS A 171 -17.98 -5.75 7.15
CA LYS A 171 -17.14 -6.97 7.27
C LYS A 171 -16.67 -7.40 5.89
N GLY A 172 -15.37 -7.74 5.80
CA GLY A 172 -14.67 -8.03 4.55
C GLY A 172 -15.29 -9.16 3.73
N PHE A 173 -15.81 -10.20 4.39
CA PHE A 173 -16.44 -11.34 3.70
C PHE A 173 -17.68 -10.96 2.85
N LYS A 174 -18.27 -9.79 3.07
CA LYS A 174 -19.41 -9.30 2.27
C LYS A 174 -19.01 -8.86 0.86
N ASP A 175 -17.73 -8.70 0.61
CA ASP A 175 -17.16 -8.29 -0.69
C ASP A 175 -16.36 -9.43 -1.35
N GLN A 176 -16.46 -10.64 -0.80
CA GLN A 176 -15.80 -11.84 -1.31
C GLN A 176 -16.83 -12.77 -1.97
N ASN A 177 -16.41 -13.40 -3.08
CA ASN A 177 -17.19 -14.42 -3.79
C ASN A 177 -16.93 -15.82 -3.21
#